data_9fc685f6ef1cab0d06bde35ae500689b
#
_entry.id   9fc685f6ef1cab0d06bde35ae500689b
#
_cell.length_a   1.000
_cell.length_b   1.000
_cell.length_c   1.000
_cell.angle_alpha   90.00
_cell.angle_beta   90.00
_cell.angle_gamma   90.00
#
_symmetry.space_group_name_H-M   'P 1'
#
loop_
_entity.id
_entity.type
_entity.pdbx_description
1 polymer ?
#
loop_
_entity_poly.entity_id
_entity_poly.type
_entity_poly.pdbx_seq_one_letter_code
_entity_poly.pdbx_strand_id
1 'polypeptide(L)'
;MTTKIKVLQVIPTLGFGGAETGCYDLAHYLFEKGCKSYIATSGGKLLKYVKKNKVKILRLPVHSKNPILIIFNALILTILILFNNINIVHARSRAPAWSCYLACLITRRNFVTTFH
;
A
#
# COMPACT_ATOMS: atom_id res chain seq x y z
N MET A 1 17.35 -2.16 20.78
CA MET A 1 17.22 -2.39 19.32
C MET A 1 16.00 -1.67 18.78
N THR A 2 16.21 -0.74 17.86
CA THR A 2 15.09 0.02 17.28
C THR A 2 14.42 -0.77 16.16
N THR A 3 13.11 -0.95 16.28
CA THR A 3 12.32 -1.59 15.24
C THR A 3 12.01 -0.58 14.15
N LYS A 4 12.28 -0.95 12.90
CA LYS A 4 11.96 -0.08 11.77
C LYS A 4 10.45 0.04 11.60
N ILE A 5 9.98 1.26 11.33
CA ILE A 5 8.58 1.50 11.00
C ILE A 5 8.32 0.94 9.60
N LYS A 6 7.25 0.19 9.46
CA LYS A 6 6.85 -0.43 8.18
C LYS A 6 5.62 0.26 7.66
N VAL A 7 5.73 0.81 6.46
CA VAL A 7 4.66 1.59 5.81
C VAL A 7 4.22 0.87 4.55
N LEU A 8 2.93 0.64 4.42
CA LEU A 8 2.32 0.08 3.22
C LEU A 8 1.47 1.16 2.55
N GLN A 9 1.81 1.50 1.31
CA GLN A 9 0.97 2.33 0.47
C GLN A 9 0.15 1.44 -0.44
N VAL A 10 -1.15 1.71 -0.55
CA VAL A 10 -2.05 0.95 -1.41
C VAL A 10 -2.60 1.90 -2.47
N ILE A 11 -2.32 1.62 -3.72
CA ILE A 11 -2.73 2.43 -4.85
C ILE A 11 -3.28 1.53 -5.97
N PRO A 12 -4.39 1.94 -6.64
CA PRO A 12 -5.01 1.05 -7.65
C PRO A 12 -4.05 0.63 -8.75
N THR A 13 -3.36 1.59 -9.35
CA THR A 13 -2.35 1.32 -10.38
C THR A 13 -1.16 2.24 -10.16
N LEU A 14 0.02 1.80 -10.54
CA LEU A 14 1.25 2.60 -10.42
C LEU A 14 1.72 3.02 -11.81
N GLY A 15 0.98 3.97 -12.42
CA GLY A 15 1.33 4.55 -13.71
C GLY A 15 2.15 5.82 -13.57
N PHE A 16 2.03 6.72 -14.54
CA PHE A 16 2.82 7.96 -14.56
C PHE A 16 2.04 9.20 -14.11
N GLY A 17 0.83 9.04 -13.58
CA GLY A 17 0.06 10.17 -13.06
C GLY A 17 0.68 10.80 -11.82
N GLY A 18 0.16 11.96 -11.40
CA GLY A 18 0.69 12.69 -10.26
C GLY A 18 0.62 11.92 -8.95
N ALA A 19 -0.52 11.27 -8.68
CA ALA A 19 -0.68 10.46 -7.47
C ALA A 19 0.25 9.25 -7.49
N GLU A 20 0.42 8.65 -8.65
CA GLU A 20 1.27 7.47 -8.82
C GLU A 20 2.75 7.79 -8.64
N THR A 21 3.22 8.89 -9.27
CA THR A 21 4.61 9.32 -9.10
C THR A 21 4.88 9.76 -7.67
N GLY A 22 3.88 10.40 -7.01
CA GLY A 22 3.99 10.74 -5.60
C GLY A 22 4.13 9.51 -4.70
N CYS A 23 3.38 8.46 -5.00
CA CYS A 23 3.49 7.18 -4.29
C CYS A 23 4.89 6.58 -4.49
N TYR A 24 5.37 6.55 -5.71
CA TYR A 24 6.70 6.05 -6.04
C TYR A 24 7.78 6.81 -5.27
N ASP A 25 7.73 8.14 -5.33
CA ASP A 25 8.73 8.99 -4.67
C ASP A 25 8.69 8.82 -3.15
N LEU A 26 7.50 8.81 -2.57
CA LEU A 26 7.36 8.65 -1.12
C LEU A 26 7.87 7.28 -0.68
N ALA A 27 7.59 6.23 -1.44
CA ALA A 27 8.05 4.88 -1.08
C ALA A 27 9.57 4.82 -1.00
N HIS A 28 10.26 5.41 -1.97
CA HIS A 28 11.72 5.42 -1.98
C HIS A 28 12.27 6.34 -0.89
N TYR A 29 11.63 7.49 -0.66
CA TYR A 29 12.02 8.42 0.39
C TYR A 29 11.92 7.76 1.78
N LEU A 30 10.84 7.02 2.03
CA LEU A 30 10.68 6.32 3.31
C LEU A 30 11.79 5.32 3.55
N PHE A 31 12.21 4.60 2.51
CA PHE A 31 13.33 3.69 2.62
C PHE A 31 14.61 4.44 3.00
N GLU A 32 14.87 5.58 2.37
CA GLU A 32 16.07 6.39 2.65
C GLU A 32 16.05 6.93 4.09
N LYS A 33 14.88 7.08 4.69
CA LYS A 33 14.73 7.54 6.07
C LYS A 33 14.71 6.41 7.10
N GLY A 34 15.00 5.18 6.66
CA GLY A 34 15.11 4.04 7.55
C GLY A 34 13.83 3.26 7.79
N CYS A 35 12.75 3.57 7.06
CA CYS A 35 11.51 2.81 7.12
C CYS A 35 11.58 1.63 6.15
N LYS A 36 10.84 0.57 6.46
CA LYS A 36 10.56 -0.48 5.48
C LYS A 36 9.37 -0.03 4.65
N SER A 37 9.51 -0.05 3.34
CA SER A 37 8.52 0.51 2.42
C SER A 37 7.91 -0.57 1.54
N TYR A 38 6.58 -0.58 1.48
CA TYR A 38 5.80 -1.54 0.70
C TYR A 38 4.79 -0.79 -0.16
N ILE A 39 4.51 -1.31 -1.35
CA ILE A 39 3.44 -0.82 -2.21
C ILE A 39 2.58 -2.01 -2.62
N ALA A 40 1.26 -1.91 -2.39
CA ALA A 40 0.29 -2.86 -2.90
C ALA A 40 -0.47 -2.20 -4.05
N THR A 41 -0.46 -2.83 -5.23
CA THR A 41 -1.07 -2.27 -6.43
C THR A 41 -1.46 -3.39 -7.39
N SER A 42 -2.39 -3.11 -8.30
CA SER A 42 -2.76 -4.08 -9.34
C SER A 42 -1.73 -4.15 -10.47
N GLY A 43 -0.92 -3.11 -10.63
CA GLY A 43 0.10 -3.05 -11.68
C GLY A 43 0.35 -1.61 -12.11
N GLY A 44 1.07 -1.43 -13.22
CA GLY A 44 1.33 -0.13 -13.80
C GLY A 44 2.71 -0.01 -14.39
N LYS A 45 2.88 1.01 -15.23
CA LYS A 45 4.13 1.21 -15.98
C LYS A 45 5.32 1.59 -15.10
N LEU A 46 5.08 2.28 -13.98
CA LEU A 46 6.16 2.66 -13.07
C LEU A 46 6.75 1.47 -12.32
N LEU A 47 6.08 0.33 -12.28
CA LEU A 47 6.58 -0.84 -11.53
C LEU A 47 7.96 -1.27 -11.97
N LYS A 48 8.26 -1.16 -13.26
CA LYS A 48 9.57 -1.56 -13.78
C LYS A 48 10.72 -0.65 -13.30
N TYR A 49 10.39 0.54 -12.82
CA TYR A 49 11.39 1.49 -12.30
C TYR A 49 11.57 1.39 -10.79
N VAL A 50 10.69 0.67 -10.10
CA VAL A 50 10.79 0.52 -8.65
C VAL A 50 12.03 -0.30 -8.31
N LYS A 51 12.83 0.22 -7.38
CA LYS A 51 14.02 -0.48 -6.90
C LYS A 51 13.59 -1.52 -5.87
N LYS A 52 13.51 -2.78 -6.29
CA LYS A 52 12.94 -3.87 -5.48
C LYS A 52 13.78 -4.24 -4.27
N ASN A 53 15.03 -3.80 -4.22
CA ASN A 53 15.85 -3.93 -3.03
C ASN A 53 15.52 -2.86 -1.98
N LYS A 54 14.74 -1.85 -2.33
CA LYS A 54 14.33 -0.75 -1.44
C LYS A 54 12.85 -0.78 -1.11
N VAL A 55 12.00 -1.10 -2.10
CA VAL A 55 10.55 -1.09 -1.95
C VAL A 55 10.01 -2.45 -2.37
N LYS A 56 9.24 -3.08 -1.49
CA LYS A 56 8.62 -4.36 -1.78
C LYS A 56 7.26 -4.15 -2.42
N ILE A 57 7.03 -4.81 -3.55
CA ILE A 57 5.78 -4.73 -4.30
C ILE A 57 4.91 -5.94 -3.99
N LEU A 58 3.64 -5.65 -3.64
CA LEU A 58 2.61 -6.67 -3.42
C LEU A 58 1.53 -6.46 -4.47
N ARG A 59 1.21 -7.51 -5.25
CA ARG A 59 0.24 -7.41 -6.35
C ARG A 59 -1.13 -7.84 -5.86
N LEU A 60 -2.11 -6.94 -5.91
CA LEU A 60 -3.48 -7.16 -5.49
C LEU A 60 -4.44 -6.43 -6.42
N PRO A 61 -5.67 -6.96 -6.67
CA PRO A 61 -6.65 -6.28 -7.52
C PRO A 61 -7.34 -5.11 -6.81
N VAL A 62 -6.54 -4.18 -6.28
CA VAL A 62 -7.05 -3.05 -5.49
C VAL A 62 -7.63 -1.92 -6.35
N HIS A 63 -7.56 -2.05 -7.67
CA HIS A 63 -8.17 -1.10 -8.60
C HIS A 63 -9.69 -1.28 -8.72
N SER A 64 -10.22 -2.43 -8.32
CA SER A 64 -11.63 -2.77 -8.53
C SER A 64 -12.54 -2.09 -7.52
N LYS A 65 -13.70 -1.64 -7.99
CA LYS A 65 -14.79 -1.10 -7.16
C LYS A 65 -15.85 -2.15 -6.83
N ASN A 66 -15.66 -3.40 -7.27
CA ASN A 66 -16.58 -4.49 -7.00
C ASN A 66 -16.59 -4.77 -5.49
N PRO A 67 -17.76 -4.77 -4.82
CA PRO A 67 -17.82 -5.00 -3.37
C PRO A 67 -17.22 -6.33 -2.94
N ILE A 68 -17.37 -7.38 -3.75
CA ILE A 68 -16.81 -8.70 -3.44
C ILE A 68 -15.28 -8.62 -3.43
N LEU A 69 -14.68 -7.94 -4.42
CA LEU A 69 -13.24 -7.78 -4.49
C LEU A 69 -12.73 -6.84 -3.39
N ILE A 70 -13.51 -5.85 -2.99
CA ILE A 70 -13.13 -4.99 -1.87
C ILE A 70 -13.01 -5.81 -0.59
N ILE A 71 -13.97 -6.70 -0.32
CA ILE A 71 -13.91 -7.58 0.85
C ILE A 71 -12.75 -8.56 0.73
N PHE A 72 -12.56 -9.15 -0.44
CA PHE A 72 -11.45 -10.06 -0.70
C PHE A 72 -10.10 -9.37 -0.46
N ASN A 73 -9.95 -8.15 -0.98
CA ASN A 73 -8.73 -7.36 -0.76
C ASN A 73 -8.52 -7.05 0.71
N ALA A 74 -9.60 -6.75 1.45
CA ALA A 74 -9.50 -6.49 2.88
C ALA A 74 -8.97 -7.71 3.63
N LEU A 75 -9.42 -8.90 3.28
CA LEU A 75 -8.94 -10.13 3.91
C LEU A 75 -7.46 -10.38 3.59
N ILE A 76 -7.07 -10.22 2.34
CA ILE A 76 -5.67 -10.40 1.94
C ILE A 76 -4.79 -9.35 2.60
N LEU A 77 -5.22 -8.08 2.62
CA LEU A 77 -4.48 -7.01 3.28
C LEU A 77 -4.31 -7.29 4.77
N THR A 78 -5.35 -7.81 5.42
CA THR A 78 -5.26 -8.20 6.83
C THR A 78 -4.13 -9.21 7.05
N ILE A 79 -4.08 -10.24 6.21
CA ILE A 79 -3.04 -11.26 6.28
C ILE A 79 -1.65 -10.65 6.04
N LEU A 80 -1.54 -9.81 5.01
CA LEU A 80 -0.26 -9.17 4.66
C LEU A 80 0.22 -8.22 5.76
N ILE A 81 -0.69 -7.45 6.35
CA ILE A 81 -0.36 -6.53 7.44
C ILE A 81 0.19 -7.31 8.64
N LEU A 82 -0.49 -8.39 9.03
CA LEU A 82 -0.06 -9.20 10.16
C LEU A 82 1.23 -9.94 9.84
N PHE A 83 1.34 -10.53 8.65
CA PHE A 83 2.49 -11.32 8.26
C PHE A 83 3.76 -10.48 8.15
N ASN A 84 3.64 -9.27 7.61
CA ASN A 84 4.77 -8.36 7.44
C ASN A 84 4.91 -7.38 8.61
N ASN A 85 3.99 -7.42 9.56
CA ASN A 85 3.98 -6.54 10.73
C ASN A 85 3.99 -5.05 10.32
N ILE A 86 3.09 -4.69 9.40
CA ILE A 86 2.95 -3.32 8.92
C ILE A 86 2.42 -2.42 10.03
N ASN A 87 2.99 -1.25 10.19
CA ASN A 87 2.60 -0.28 11.22
C ASN A 87 1.60 0.75 10.71
N ILE A 88 1.79 1.23 9.47
CA ILE A 88 0.96 2.28 8.89
C ILE A 88 0.51 1.83 7.51
N VAL A 89 -0.79 1.97 7.23
CA VAL A 89 -1.37 1.68 5.93
C VAL A 89 -1.90 2.98 5.33
N HIS A 90 -1.38 3.35 4.16
CA HIS A 90 -1.74 4.58 3.47
C HIS A 90 -2.47 4.25 2.17
N ALA A 91 -3.80 4.45 2.17
CA ALA A 91 -4.61 4.25 0.98
C ALA A 91 -4.62 5.52 0.13
N ARG A 92 -4.27 5.39 -1.15
CA ARG A 92 -4.13 6.53 -2.06
C ARG A 92 -5.24 6.61 -3.10
N SER A 93 -6.44 6.15 -2.77
CA SER A 93 -7.61 6.28 -3.64
C SER A 93 -8.82 5.74 -2.87
N ARG A 94 -10.02 6.03 -3.41
CA ARG A 94 -11.25 5.59 -2.76
C ARG A 94 -11.44 4.08 -2.78
N ALA A 95 -11.14 3.42 -3.90
CA ALA A 95 -11.36 1.98 -4.02
C ALA A 95 -10.55 1.19 -2.98
N PRO A 96 -9.22 1.37 -2.88
CA PRO A 96 -8.46 0.68 -1.85
C PRO A 96 -8.72 1.19 -0.45
N ALA A 97 -9.26 2.42 -0.28
CA ALA A 97 -9.50 2.98 1.04
C ALA A 97 -10.46 2.11 1.86
N TRP A 98 -11.53 1.58 1.24
CA TRP A 98 -12.47 0.71 1.94
C TRP A 98 -11.81 -0.58 2.41
N SER A 99 -11.03 -1.23 1.54
CA SER A 99 -10.32 -2.46 1.90
C SER A 99 -9.31 -2.20 3.01
N CYS A 100 -8.55 -1.13 2.91
CA CYS A 100 -7.55 -0.76 3.90
C CYS A 100 -8.18 -0.40 5.24
N TYR A 101 -9.29 0.32 5.21
CA TYR A 101 -10.00 0.68 6.44
C TYR A 101 -10.46 -0.56 7.19
N LEU A 102 -11.10 -1.49 6.49
CA LEU A 102 -11.55 -2.75 7.09
C LEU A 102 -10.35 -3.55 7.65
N ALA A 103 -9.28 -3.67 6.88
CA ALA A 103 -8.10 -4.38 7.32
C ALA A 103 -7.47 -3.74 8.56
N CYS A 104 -7.43 -2.40 8.60
CA CYS A 104 -6.89 -1.69 9.75
C CYS A 104 -7.77 -1.79 10.99
N LEU A 105 -9.10 -1.85 10.83
CA LEU A 105 -10.01 -2.12 11.94
C LEU A 105 -9.75 -3.49 12.55
N ILE A 106 -9.57 -4.50 11.71
CA ILE A 106 -9.33 -5.88 12.17
C ILE A 106 -7.97 -5.98 12.85
N THR A 107 -6.95 -5.37 12.30
CA THR A 107 -5.57 -5.47 12.79
C THR A 107 -5.22 -4.39 13.81
N ARG A 108 -6.06 -3.39 13.98
CA ARG A 108 -5.82 -2.21 14.84
C ARG A 108 -4.56 -1.44 14.44
N ARG A 109 -4.28 -1.37 13.14
CA ARG A 109 -3.15 -0.60 12.62
C ARG A 109 -3.58 0.81 12.25
N ASN A 110 -2.62 1.72 12.15
CA ASN A 110 -2.88 3.10 11.78
C ASN A 110 -3.25 3.21 10.30
N PHE A 111 -4.30 3.97 10.03
CA PHE A 111 -4.84 4.15 8.68
C PHE A 111 -4.73 5.61 8.27
N VAL A 112 -4.15 5.84 7.10
CA VAL A 112 -4.04 7.17 6.47
C VAL A 112 -4.64 7.06 5.08
N THR A 113 -5.39 8.07 4.65
CA THR A 113 -5.97 8.08 3.31
C THR A 113 -5.75 9.43 2.64
N THR A 114 -5.54 9.38 1.33
CA THR A 114 -5.41 10.57 0.49
C THR A 114 -6.34 10.40 -0.70
N PHE A 115 -7.17 11.40 -0.95
CA PHE A 115 -8.08 11.41 -2.10
C PHE A 115 -7.56 12.37 -3.16
N HIS A 116 -7.58 11.91 -4.39
CA HIS A 116 -7.11 12.68 -5.54
C HIS A 116 -8.21 12.87 -6.57
#